data_9aea19fad10ac4334c628bf96ec50c63
#
_entry.id   9aea19fad10ac4334c628bf96ec50c63
#
_cell.length_a   1.000
_cell.length_b   1.000
_cell.length_c   1.000
_cell.angle_alpha   90.00
_cell.angle_beta   90.00
_cell.angle_gamma   90.00
#
_symmetry.space_group_name_H-M   'P 1'
#
loop_
_entity.id
_entity.type
_entity.pdbx_description
1 polymer ?
#
loop_
_entity_poly.entity_id
_entity_poly.type
_entity_poly.pdbx_seq_one_letter_code
_entity_poly.pdbx_strand_id
1 'polypeptide(L)'
;MAVLRKDGSSVAVQPKLPRFQQAPAKIRSEVARWIIEPERFDFVMQGDTVVAMPEEHTAAMLALQQRLRVLHAALPLAEVKNSKLLPLHALAMSTELDVSAFNTVELEREKALAYLHREALLFADAPKGYLLLTYKGTPVGFVKNIGNRANNLYPSEWRIRKNPLEL
;
A
#
# COMPACT_ATOMS: atom_id res chain seq x y z
N MET A 1 -5.88 -32.94 1.71
CA MET A 1 -5.14 -32.34 0.59
C MET A 1 -5.89 -32.67 -0.69
N ALA A 2 -6.55 -31.72 -1.34
CA ALA A 2 -7.28 -31.94 -2.58
C ALA A 2 -6.33 -31.73 -3.76
N VAL A 3 -6.09 -32.75 -4.57
CA VAL A 3 -5.31 -32.67 -5.80
C VAL A 3 -6.27 -32.47 -6.96
N LEU A 4 -6.25 -31.27 -7.56
CA LEU A 4 -7.00 -31.01 -8.79
C LEU A 4 -6.22 -31.56 -9.97
N ARG A 5 -6.73 -32.65 -10.60
CA ARG A 5 -6.28 -33.13 -11.90
C ARG A 5 -7.04 -32.42 -13.01
N LYS A 6 -6.31 -31.87 -13.96
CA LYS A 6 -6.87 -31.34 -15.21
C LYS A 6 -7.07 -32.53 -16.17
N ASP A 7 -8.29 -33.01 -16.31
CA ASP A 7 -8.62 -33.92 -17.40
C ASP A 7 -8.84 -33.13 -18.69
N GLY A 8 -8.02 -33.42 -19.69
CA GLY A 8 -8.03 -32.72 -20.96
C GLY A 8 -9.31 -33.00 -21.74
N SER A 9 -9.92 -31.94 -22.17
CA SER A 9 -10.99 -31.70 -23.16
C SER A 9 -12.23 -31.00 -22.60
N SER A 10 -12.09 -29.93 -21.88
CA SER A 10 -13.16 -28.95 -21.78
C SER A 10 -12.91 -27.83 -22.77
N VAL A 11 -13.82 -27.63 -23.73
CA VAL A 11 -13.91 -26.40 -24.48
C VAL A 11 -14.01 -25.28 -23.45
N ALA A 12 -12.93 -24.54 -23.29
CA ALA A 12 -12.89 -23.41 -22.36
C ALA A 12 -13.83 -22.35 -22.90
N VAL A 13 -15.09 -22.37 -22.44
CA VAL A 13 -15.93 -21.19 -22.51
C VAL A 13 -15.22 -20.17 -21.66
N GLN A 14 -14.51 -19.25 -22.33
CA GLN A 14 -13.90 -18.12 -21.63
C GLN A 14 -15.04 -17.28 -21.03
N PRO A 15 -15.27 -17.33 -19.71
CA PRO A 15 -16.25 -16.45 -19.12
C PRO A 15 -15.83 -15.02 -19.43
N LYS A 16 -16.78 -14.14 -19.79
CA LYS A 16 -16.51 -12.71 -19.86
C LYS A 16 -16.09 -12.27 -18.47
N LEU A 17 -14.78 -12.13 -18.30
CA LEU A 17 -14.22 -11.69 -17.03
C LEU A 17 -14.73 -10.27 -16.74
N PRO A 18 -15.24 -9.98 -15.52
CA PRO A 18 -15.51 -8.60 -15.15
C PRO A 18 -14.19 -7.83 -15.28
N ARG A 19 -14.26 -6.66 -15.87
CA ARG A 19 -13.08 -5.78 -15.93
C ARG A 19 -12.89 -5.17 -14.55
N PHE A 20 -11.67 -5.16 -14.06
CA PHE A 20 -11.32 -4.30 -12.94
C PHE A 20 -11.67 -2.85 -13.31
N GLN A 21 -12.22 -2.12 -12.35
CA GLN A 21 -12.36 -0.69 -12.52
C GLN A 21 -10.96 -0.07 -12.47
N GLN A 22 -10.45 0.32 -13.62
CA GLN A 22 -9.18 1.03 -13.72
C GLN A 22 -9.24 2.31 -12.89
N ALA A 23 -8.17 2.61 -12.18
CA ALA A 23 -8.09 3.88 -11.47
C ALA A 23 -8.15 5.06 -12.48
N PRO A 24 -8.82 6.17 -12.15
CA PRO A 24 -8.85 7.36 -12.98
C PRO A 24 -7.46 7.83 -13.42
N ALA A 25 -7.30 8.35 -14.63
CA ALA A 25 -5.99 8.67 -15.21
C ALA A 25 -5.13 9.57 -14.30
N LYS A 26 -5.74 10.58 -13.66
CA LYS A 26 -5.05 11.46 -12.72
C LYS A 26 -4.49 10.69 -11.52
N ILE A 27 -5.27 9.76 -10.96
CA ILE A 27 -4.87 8.94 -9.83
C ILE A 27 -3.73 8.00 -10.26
N ARG A 28 -3.88 7.33 -11.41
CA ARG A 28 -2.84 6.45 -11.96
C ARG A 28 -1.51 7.17 -12.13
N SER A 29 -1.52 8.34 -12.75
CA SER A 29 -0.29 9.12 -12.96
C SER A 29 0.37 9.58 -11.66
N GLU A 30 -0.41 9.75 -10.59
CA GLU A 30 0.12 10.12 -9.27
C GLU A 30 0.72 8.92 -8.54
N VAL A 31 -0.01 7.79 -8.45
CA VAL A 31 0.48 6.59 -7.76
C VAL A 31 1.60 5.88 -8.51
N ALA A 32 1.65 5.99 -9.84
CA ALA A 32 2.73 5.45 -10.65
C ALA A 32 4.10 6.02 -10.27
N ARG A 33 4.15 7.27 -9.80
CA ARG A 33 5.39 7.90 -9.32
C ARG A 33 5.88 7.37 -7.98
N TRP A 34 5.05 6.60 -7.28
CA TRP A 34 5.40 6.03 -5.97
C TRP A 34 5.98 4.61 -6.08
N ILE A 35 6.01 4.07 -7.30
CA ILE A 35 6.35 2.66 -7.57
C ILE A 35 7.56 2.61 -8.50
N ILE A 36 8.48 1.71 -8.18
CA ILE A 36 9.56 1.32 -9.08
C ILE A 36 8.94 0.51 -10.22
N GLU A 37 9.35 0.80 -11.48
CA GLU A 37 8.86 0.12 -12.70
C GLU A 37 7.30 0.05 -12.77
N PRO A 38 6.61 1.21 -12.75
CA PRO A 38 5.14 1.26 -12.70
C PRO A 38 4.45 0.61 -13.90
N GLU A 39 5.16 0.43 -15.01
CA GLU A 39 4.68 -0.25 -16.21
C GLU A 39 4.41 -1.74 -16.01
N ARG A 40 4.95 -2.35 -14.96
CA ARG A 40 4.68 -3.75 -14.60
C ARG A 40 3.34 -3.96 -13.91
N PHE A 41 2.60 -2.86 -13.62
CA PHE A 41 1.40 -2.92 -12.81
C PHE A 41 0.18 -2.29 -13.48
N ASP A 42 -0.95 -2.96 -13.34
CA ASP A 42 -2.26 -2.37 -13.52
C ASP A 42 -2.69 -1.66 -12.21
N PHE A 43 -3.03 -0.39 -12.32
CA PHE A 43 -3.58 0.36 -11.19
C PHE A 43 -5.10 0.33 -11.22
N VAL A 44 -5.70 -0.36 -10.25
CA VAL A 44 -7.15 -0.59 -10.21
C VAL A 44 -7.76 -0.09 -8.91
N MET A 45 -9.06 0.21 -8.95
CA MET A 45 -9.81 0.58 -7.76
C MET A 45 -10.41 -0.65 -7.08
N GLN A 46 -10.22 -0.75 -5.76
CA GLN A 46 -10.93 -1.68 -4.88
C GLN A 46 -11.67 -0.84 -3.82
N GLY A 47 -12.94 -0.52 -4.08
CA GLY A 47 -13.65 0.50 -3.29
C GLY A 47 -12.93 1.84 -3.40
N ASP A 48 -12.59 2.43 -2.25
CA ASP A 48 -11.86 3.69 -2.19
C ASP A 48 -10.33 3.52 -2.21
N THR A 49 -9.83 2.28 -2.36
CA THR A 49 -8.40 1.99 -2.37
C THR A 49 -7.88 1.80 -3.79
N VAL A 50 -6.77 2.47 -4.11
CA VAL A 50 -5.98 2.18 -5.31
C VAL A 50 -5.00 1.08 -4.99
N VAL A 51 -4.98 0.04 -5.82
CA VAL A 51 -4.05 -1.08 -5.68
C VAL A 51 -3.24 -1.27 -6.96
N ALA A 52 -1.98 -1.71 -6.80
CA ALA A 52 -1.14 -2.15 -7.90
C ALA A 52 -1.25 -3.67 -8.05
N MET A 53 -1.68 -4.11 -9.22
CA MET A 53 -1.79 -5.52 -9.61
C MET A 53 -0.72 -5.82 -10.65
N PRO A 54 0.14 -6.83 -10.49
CA PRO A 54 1.05 -7.23 -11.55
C PRO A 54 0.27 -7.55 -12.85
N GLU A 55 0.64 -6.90 -13.96
CA GLU A 55 -0.09 -7.01 -15.24
C GLU A 55 -0.24 -8.47 -15.69
N GLU A 56 0.84 -9.25 -15.56
CA GLU A 56 0.86 -10.67 -15.92
C GLU A 56 -0.16 -11.53 -15.15
N HIS A 57 -0.58 -11.08 -13.96
CA HIS A 57 -1.50 -11.82 -13.08
C HIS A 57 -2.93 -11.29 -13.10
N THR A 58 -3.19 -10.15 -13.72
CA THR A 58 -4.48 -9.47 -13.70
C THR A 58 -5.62 -10.37 -14.19
N ALA A 59 -5.43 -11.04 -15.34
CA ALA A 59 -6.45 -11.93 -15.90
C ALA A 59 -6.73 -13.16 -15.03
N ALA A 60 -5.67 -13.76 -14.48
CA ALA A 60 -5.79 -14.92 -13.59
C ALA A 60 -6.51 -14.55 -12.28
N MET A 61 -6.19 -13.39 -11.70
CA MET A 61 -6.83 -12.90 -10.47
C MET A 61 -8.29 -12.58 -10.67
N LEU A 62 -8.67 -11.99 -11.83
CA LEU A 62 -10.07 -11.79 -12.20
C LEU A 62 -10.85 -13.11 -12.26
N ALA A 63 -10.26 -14.14 -12.86
CA ALA A 63 -10.88 -15.46 -12.95
C ALA A 63 -11.06 -16.11 -11.55
N LEU A 64 -10.07 -15.96 -10.68
CA LEU A 64 -10.10 -16.49 -9.32
C LEU A 64 -11.16 -15.79 -8.45
N GLN A 65 -11.27 -14.48 -8.52
CA GLN A 65 -12.22 -13.68 -7.74
C GLN A 65 -13.68 -14.02 -8.05
N GLN A 66 -13.97 -14.58 -9.23
CA GLN A 66 -15.33 -15.04 -9.56
C GLN A 66 -15.73 -16.32 -8.81
N ARG A 67 -14.77 -17.10 -8.35
CA ARG A 67 -15.00 -18.42 -7.77
C ARG A 67 -14.51 -18.56 -6.34
N LEU A 68 -13.61 -17.67 -5.93
CA LEU A 68 -12.97 -17.69 -4.63
C LEU A 68 -13.06 -16.33 -3.95
N ARG A 69 -13.16 -16.34 -2.64
CA ARG A 69 -12.97 -15.12 -1.85
C ARG A 69 -11.47 -14.85 -1.76
N VAL A 70 -10.96 -13.98 -2.61
CA VAL A 70 -9.56 -13.55 -2.58
C VAL A 70 -9.40 -12.47 -1.50
N LEU A 71 -8.57 -12.73 -0.50
CA LEU A 71 -8.34 -11.80 0.62
C LEU A 71 -7.29 -10.74 0.27
N HIS A 72 -6.23 -11.15 -0.40
CA HIS A 72 -5.14 -10.25 -0.83
C HIS A 72 -4.67 -10.68 -2.23
N ALA A 73 -4.75 -9.77 -3.18
CA ALA A 73 -4.41 -10.06 -4.58
C ALA A 73 -3.47 -9.00 -5.19
N ALA A 74 -3.31 -7.87 -4.53
CA ALA A 74 -2.60 -6.72 -5.07
C ALA A 74 -1.97 -5.92 -3.93
N LEU A 75 -1.05 -5.03 -4.27
CA LEU A 75 -0.43 -4.13 -3.32
C LEU A 75 -1.32 -2.89 -3.11
N PRO A 76 -1.89 -2.66 -1.90
CA PRO A 76 -2.61 -1.43 -1.59
C PRO A 76 -1.65 -0.24 -1.55
N LEU A 77 -1.90 0.76 -2.40
CA LEU A 77 -1.05 1.95 -2.52
C LEU A 77 -1.57 3.13 -1.72
N ALA A 78 -2.83 3.46 -1.93
CA ALA A 78 -3.44 4.65 -1.36
C ALA A 78 -4.95 4.50 -1.17
N GLU A 79 -5.48 5.15 -0.14
CA GLU A 79 -6.91 5.44 0.00
C GLU A 79 -7.23 6.78 -0.68
N VAL A 80 -8.31 6.81 -1.48
CA VAL A 80 -8.82 8.02 -2.12
C VAL A 80 -9.84 8.66 -1.19
N LYS A 81 -9.49 9.78 -0.58
CA LYS A 81 -10.37 10.50 0.35
C LYS A 81 -10.47 11.97 -0.04
N ASN A 82 -11.70 12.43 -0.32
CA ASN A 82 -11.93 13.83 -0.76
C ASN A 82 -11.01 14.25 -1.91
N SER A 83 -10.88 13.41 -2.93
CA SER A 83 -10.01 13.61 -4.11
C SER A 83 -8.52 13.74 -3.78
N LYS A 84 -8.10 13.31 -2.60
CA LYS A 84 -6.68 13.24 -2.17
C LYS A 84 -6.28 11.79 -1.98
N LEU A 85 -5.03 11.49 -2.30
CA LEU A 85 -4.43 10.19 -2.06
C LEU A 85 -3.76 10.18 -0.68
N LEU A 86 -4.14 9.20 0.12
CA LEU A 86 -3.56 8.90 1.42
C LEU A 86 -2.69 7.65 1.27
N PRO A 87 -1.35 7.74 1.28
CA PRO A 87 -0.49 6.57 1.12
C PRO A 87 -0.73 5.59 2.26
N LEU A 88 -0.83 4.30 1.90
CA LEU A 88 -1.09 3.24 2.86
C LEU A 88 0.21 2.63 3.38
N HIS A 89 0.14 2.07 4.58
CA HIS A 89 1.29 1.44 5.23
C HIS A 89 1.87 0.27 4.41
N ALA A 90 1.01 -0.48 3.69
CA ALA A 90 1.43 -1.56 2.82
C ALA A 90 2.42 -1.09 1.73
N LEU A 91 2.24 0.13 1.19
CA LEU A 91 3.20 0.71 0.26
C LEU A 91 4.57 0.91 0.90
N ALA A 92 4.62 1.44 2.14
CA ALA A 92 5.89 1.64 2.85
C ALA A 92 6.64 0.33 3.13
N MET A 93 5.91 -0.79 3.28
CA MET A 93 6.48 -2.12 3.53
C MET A 93 6.80 -2.88 2.25
N SER A 94 6.52 -2.31 1.08
CA SER A 94 6.75 -2.95 -0.22
C SER A 94 8.15 -2.69 -0.74
N THR A 95 8.73 -3.69 -1.38
CA THR A 95 9.96 -3.56 -2.19
C THR A 95 9.75 -2.74 -3.47
N GLU A 96 8.50 -2.54 -3.86
CA GLU A 96 8.12 -1.77 -5.05
C GLU A 96 8.04 -0.26 -4.79
N LEU A 97 8.21 0.19 -3.53
CA LEU A 97 8.19 1.61 -3.18
C LEU A 97 9.39 2.34 -3.79
N ASP A 98 9.12 3.38 -4.57
CA ASP A 98 10.13 4.38 -4.90
C ASP A 98 10.29 5.37 -3.73
N VAL A 99 11.33 5.16 -2.93
CA VAL A 99 11.63 5.99 -1.75
C VAL A 99 11.85 7.47 -2.15
N SER A 100 12.35 7.72 -3.37
CA SER A 100 12.62 9.08 -3.86
C SER A 100 11.34 9.90 -4.13
N ALA A 101 10.19 9.23 -4.24
CA ALA A 101 8.90 9.88 -4.45
C ALA A 101 8.39 10.65 -3.22
N PHE A 102 9.01 10.45 -2.06
CA PHE A 102 8.59 11.04 -0.80
C PHE A 102 9.74 11.79 -0.10
N ASN A 103 9.39 12.83 0.63
CA ASN A 103 10.32 13.39 1.62
C ASN A 103 10.51 12.36 2.74
N THR A 104 11.75 11.99 3.01
CA THR A 104 12.13 11.00 4.01
C THR A 104 12.60 11.67 5.30
N VAL A 105 12.29 11.02 6.42
CA VAL A 105 12.81 11.40 7.73
C VAL A 105 13.34 10.15 8.42
N GLU A 106 14.65 10.13 8.67
CA GLU A 106 15.28 9.06 9.46
C GLU A 106 14.95 9.27 10.95
N LEU A 107 14.53 8.20 11.59
CA LEU A 107 14.11 8.20 12.99
C LEU A 107 15.22 7.63 13.89
N GLU A 108 15.42 8.28 15.03
CA GLU A 108 16.08 7.66 16.17
C GLU A 108 15.16 6.60 16.80
N ARG A 109 15.75 5.66 17.57
CA ARG A 109 15.05 4.52 18.17
C ARG A 109 13.79 4.94 18.94
N GLU A 110 13.89 5.97 19.76
CA GLU A 110 12.79 6.46 20.60
C GLU A 110 11.61 6.95 19.75
N LYS A 111 11.89 7.73 18.68
CA LYS A 111 10.86 8.21 17.76
C LYS A 111 10.26 7.09 16.92
N ALA A 112 11.07 6.08 16.53
CA ALA A 112 10.56 4.91 15.82
C ALA A 112 9.60 4.10 16.71
N LEU A 113 9.92 3.90 17.98
CA LEU A 113 9.03 3.26 18.94
C LEU A 113 7.75 4.08 19.17
N ALA A 114 7.86 5.40 19.37
CA ALA A 114 6.72 6.29 19.49
C ALA A 114 5.80 6.23 18.25
N TYR A 115 6.39 6.12 17.04
CA TYR A 115 5.62 5.90 15.81
C TYR A 115 4.82 4.60 15.86
N LEU A 116 5.43 3.48 16.24
CA LEU A 116 4.78 2.18 16.34
C LEU A 116 3.74 2.12 17.46
N HIS A 117 3.91 2.93 18.52
CA HIS A 117 2.92 3.14 19.58
C HIS A 117 1.79 4.10 19.18
N ARG A 118 1.86 4.70 17.99
CA ARG A 118 0.94 5.73 17.50
C ARG A 118 0.89 6.97 18.41
N GLU A 119 1.99 7.30 19.03
CA GLU A 119 2.13 8.53 19.80
C GLU A 119 2.19 9.76 18.90
N ALA A 120 1.97 10.92 19.49
CA ALA A 120 2.09 12.18 18.78
C ALA A 120 3.56 12.44 18.42
N LEU A 121 3.81 12.76 17.15
CA LEU A 121 5.13 13.11 16.64
C LEU A 121 5.13 14.54 16.11
N LEU A 122 6.28 15.19 16.20
CA LEU A 122 6.53 16.52 15.66
C LEU A 122 7.77 16.49 14.75
N PHE A 123 7.62 17.07 13.57
CA PHE A 123 8.67 17.22 12.56
C PHE A 123 8.69 18.68 12.11
N ALA A 124 9.13 19.59 12.97
CA ALA A 124 9.09 21.06 12.72
C ALA A 124 9.93 21.47 11.50
N ASP A 125 11.09 20.81 11.32
CA ASP A 125 12.05 21.11 10.25
C ASP A 125 11.75 20.37 8.95
N ALA A 126 10.76 19.46 8.94
CA ALA A 126 10.39 18.73 7.74
C ALA A 126 9.25 19.44 6.98
N PRO A 127 9.19 19.30 5.65
CA PRO A 127 8.13 19.90 4.85
C PRO A 127 6.75 19.38 5.24
N LYS A 128 5.72 20.23 5.04
CA LYS A 128 4.32 19.81 5.19
C LYS A 128 3.94 18.82 4.08
N GLY A 129 3.15 17.83 4.43
CA GLY A 129 2.70 16.78 3.50
C GLY A 129 2.93 15.39 4.05
N TYR A 130 2.96 14.40 3.16
CA TYR A 130 3.30 13.04 3.53
C TYR A 130 4.82 12.90 3.63
N LEU A 131 5.27 12.34 4.74
CA LEU A 131 6.66 12.00 4.98
C LEU A 131 6.77 10.48 5.11
N LEU A 132 7.75 9.91 4.44
CA LEU A 132 8.17 8.53 4.63
C LEU A 132 9.14 8.49 5.81
N LEU A 133 8.80 7.73 6.82
CA LEU A 133 9.66 7.51 7.97
C LEU A 133 10.55 6.31 7.72
N THR A 134 11.83 6.44 8.04
CA THR A 134 12.81 5.38 7.95
C THR A 134 13.48 5.17 9.31
N TYR A 135 13.91 3.94 9.56
CA TYR A 135 14.73 3.58 10.72
C TYR A 135 15.87 2.68 10.25
N LYS A 136 17.11 3.10 10.49
CA LYS A 136 18.32 2.45 9.95
C LYS A 136 18.25 2.23 8.45
N GLY A 137 17.78 3.26 7.72
CA GLY A 137 17.62 3.25 6.27
C GLY A 137 16.45 2.42 5.74
N THR A 138 15.68 1.75 6.60
CA THR A 138 14.53 0.94 6.20
C THR A 138 13.23 1.71 6.40
N PRO A 139 12.32 1.78 5.41
CA PRO A 139 11.01 2.38 5.56
C PRO A 139 10.20 1.70 6.68
N VAL A 140 9.57 2.48 7.55
CA VAL A 140 8.72 2.00 8.64
C VAL A 140 7.29 2.49 8.53
N GLY A 141 7.00 3.40 7.62
CA GLY A 141 5.65 3.88 7.33
C GLY A 141 5.56 5.36 7.03
N PHE A 142 4.34 5.88 7.03
CA PHE A 142 4.05 7.26 6.67
C PHE A 142 3.46 8.05 7.84
N VAL A 143 3.72 9.36 7.82
CA VAL A 143 2.98 10.35 8.58
C VAL A 143 2.52 11.48 7.67
N LYS A 144 1.48 12.20 8.07
CA LYS A 144 1.09 13.46 7.44
C LYS A 144 1.49 14.62 8.33
N ASN A 145 2.58 15.29 7.97
CA ASN A 145 3.06 16.48 8.67
C ASN A 145 2.17 17.69 8.30
N ILE A 146 1.58 18.33 9.30
CA ILE A 146 0.79 19.55 9.13
C ILE A 146 1.49 20.78 9.72
N GLY A 147 2.73 20.61 10.18
CA GLY A 147 3.60 21.65 10.73
C GLY A 147 3.66 21.63 12.25
N ASN A 148 2.55 21.85 12.94
CA ASN A 148 2.49 21.83 14.40
C ASN A 148 2.29 20.43 15.02
N ARG A 149 2.01 19.44 14.19
CA ARG A 149 1.93 18.00 14.55
C ARG A 149 2.04 17.14 13.30
N ALA A 150 2.31 15.86 13.49
CA ALA A 150 2.22 14.86 12.43
C ALA A 150 1.12 13.83 12.77
N ASN A 151 0.21 13.62 11.83
CA ASN A 151 -0.79 12.58 11.94
C ASN A 151 -0.13 11.24 11.60
N ASN A 152 -0.11 10.34 12.56
CA ASN A 152 0.47 9.01 12.41
C ASN A 152 -0.44 8.11 11.55
N LEU A 153 0.09 7.57 10.45
CA LEU A 153 -0.63 6.71 9.51
C LEU A 153 -0.34 5.21 9.73
N TYR A 154 0.35 4.86 10.82
CA TYR A 154 0.53 3.46 11.20
C TYR A 154 -0.82 2.79 11.48
N PRO A 155 -1.08 1.56 11.00
CA PRO A 155 -2.34 0.87 11.22
C PRO A 155 -2.66 0.75 12.72
N SER A 156 -3.90 1.10 13.09
CA SER A 156 -4.31 1.10 14.51
C SER A 156 -4.32 -0.29 15.13
N GLU A 157 -4.65 -1.29 14.32
CA GLU A 157 -4.68 -2.70 14.67
C GLU A 157 -3.31 -3.31 14.93
N TRP A 158 -2.25 -2.70 14.37
CA TRP A 158 -0.86 -3.15 14.53
C TRP A 158 -0.11 -2.40 15.63
N ARG A 159 -0.79 -1.45 16.28
CA ARG A 159 -0.21 -0.66 17.37
C ARG A 159 0.44 -1.56 18.43
N ILE A 160 1.71 -1.33 18.71
CA ILE A 160 2.40 -1.97 19.82
C ILE A 160 1.82 -1.41 21.12
N ARG A 161 1.40 -2.30 22.04
CA ARG A 161 0.76 -1.92 23.31
C ARG A 161 1.67 -2.12 24.52
N LYS A 162 2.75 -2.91 24.37
CA LYS A 162 3.73 -3.12 25.45
C LYS A 162 4.63 -1.91 25.59
N ASN A 163 5.02 -1.60 26.82
CA ASN A 163 5.96 -0.52 27.08
C ASN A 163 7.33 -0.88 26.47
N PRO A 164 7.95 0.00 25.66
CA PRO A 164 9.26 -0.27 25.07
C PRO A 164 10.40 -0.37 26.10
N LEU A 165 10.20 0.10 27.33
CA LEU A 165 11.17 -0.04 28.42
C LEU A 165 11.15 -1.41 29.11
N GLU A 166 10.22 -2.30 28.72
CA GLU A 166 10.07 -3.66 29.22
C GLU A 166 10.58 -4.72 28.21
N LEU A 167 11.20 -4.28 27.12
CA LEU A 167 11.86 -5.07 26.09
C LEU A 167 13.37 -4.82 26.13
#